data_3d8d8ad64e9085be61cdc79d656b1a45
#
_entry.id   3d8d8ad64e9085be61cdc79d656b1a45
#
_cell.length_a   1.000
_cell.length_b   1.000
_cell.length_c   1.000
_cell.angle_alpha   90.00
_cell.angle_beta   90.00
_cell.angle_gamma   90.00
#
_symmetry.space_group_name_H-M   'P 1'
#
loop_
_entity.id
_entity.type
_entity.pdbx_description
1 polymer ?
#
loop_
_entity_poly.entity_id
_entity_poly.type
_entity_poly.pdbx_seq_one_letter_code
_entity_poly.pdbx_strand_id
1 'polypeptide(L)' 'MITADDVRRNALSKTEPKAAHDHECDWCLGNIKQGERYVKFVFVANKKKVTRRYHIACWAEMCVQ' A
#
# COMPACT_ATOMS: atom_id res chain seq x y z
N MET A 1 11.57 0.98 -14.44
CA MET A 1 10.54 0.16 -13.78
C MET A 1 10.83 0.07 -12.28
N ILE A 2 9.84 0.31 -11.43
CA ILE A 2 10.04 0.24 -9.99
C ILE A 2 9.89 -1.21 -9.54
N THR A 3 10.95 -1.77 -8.95
CA THR A 3 10.93 -3.12 -8.40
C THR A 3 10.47 -3.09 -6.94
N ALA A 4 10.14 -4.26 -6.38
CA ALA A 4 9.79 -4.36 -4.97
C ALA A 4 10.92 -3.86 -4.06
N ASP A 5 12.16 -4.11 -4.46
CA ASP A 5 13.32 -3.63 -3.69
C ASP A 5 13.44 -2.11 -3.72
N ASP A 6 13.21 -1.49 -4.88
CA ASP A 6 13.22 -0.04 -5.01
C ASP A 6 12.16 0.60 -4.12
N VAL A 7 10.96 0.02 -4.10
CA VAL A 7 9.88 0.50 -3.26
C VAL A 7 10.28 0.42 -1.78
N ARG A 8 10.91 -0.65 -1.35
CA ARG A 8 11.37 -0.81 0.02
C ARG A 8 12.46 0.20 0.39
N ARG A 9 13.39 0.45 -0.52
CA ARG A 9 14.49 1.41 -0.28
C ARG A 9 13.97 2.82 -0.14
N ASN A 10 12.93 3.17 -0.89
CA ASN A 10 12.37 4.52 -0.89
C ASN A 10 11.15 4.64 0.01
N ALA A 11 10.90 3.64 0.83
CA ALA A 11 9.76 3.65 1.74
C ALA A 11 9.93 4.71 2.82
N LEU A 12 8.94 5.58 2.98
CA LEU A 12 8.90 6.56 4.06
C LEU A 12 8.18 5.99 5.28
N SER A 13 7.09 5.28 5.06
CA SER A 13 6.36 4.66 6.15
C SER A 13 5.47 3.53 5.64
N LYS A 14 5.22 2.58 6.52
CA LYS A 14 4.23 1.54 6.33
C LYS A 14 3.40 1.45 7.60
N THR A 15 2.11 1.61 7.49
CA THR A 15 1.18 1.52 8.62
C THR A 15 -0.01 0.65 8.26
N GLU A 16 -0.72 0.18 9.28
CA GLU A 16 -1.91 -0.65 9.10
C GLU A 16 -3.10 -0.02 9.84
N PRO A 17 -3.52 1.19 9.41
CA PRO A 17 -4.63 1.87 10.07
C PRO A 17 -5.97 1.25 9.70
N LYS A 18 -7.00 1.61 10.46
CA LYS A 18 -8.38 1.34 10.05
C LYS A 18 -8.81 2.40 9.06
N ALA A 19 -9.52 1.99 8.03
CA ALA A 19 -9.99 2.91 7.01
C ALA A 19 -11.06 3.84 7.60
N ALA A 20 -10.82 5.14 7.53
CA ALA A 20 -11.81 6.15 7.93
C ALA A 20 -12.89 6.29 6.87
N HIS A 21 -12.58 5.93 5.64
CA HIS A 21 -13.46 5.97 4.47
C HIS A 21 -13.21 4.76 3.61
N ASP A 22 -14.08 4.50 2.66
CA ASP A 22 -13.84 3.47 1.67
C ASP A 22 -12.68 3.90 0.76
N HIS A 23 -11.77 2.98 0.51
CA HIS A 23 -10.63 3.17 -0.38
C HIS A 23 -10.59 2.06 -1.41
N GLU A 24 -9.73 2.23 -2.40
CA GLU A 24 -9.50 1.22 -3.42
C GLU A 24 -8.14 0.57 -3.19
N CYS A 25 -8.10 -0.76 -3.29
CA CYS A 25 -6.85 -1.51 -3.21
C CYS A 25 -6.07 -1.35 -4.53
N ASP A 26 -4.81 -0.99 -4.43
CA ASP A 26 -3.95 -0.80 -5.60
C ASP A 26 -3.42 -2.13 -6.17
N TRP A 27 -3.73 -3.24 -5.53
CA TRP A 27 -3.30 -4.56 -6.00
C TRP A 27 -4.40 -5.31 -6.73
N CYS A 28 -5.52 -5.53 -6.05
CA CYS A 28 -6.62 -6.31 -6.62
C CYS A 28 -7.73 -5.44 -7.22
N LEU A 29 -7.62 -4.13 -7.07
CA LEU A 29 -8.62 -3.14 -7.51
C LEU A 29 -9.98 -3.29 -6.82
N GLY A 30 -10.02 -4.04 -5.71
CA GLY A 30 -11.23 -4.17 -4.90
C GLY A 30 -11.35 -3.03 -3.89
N ASN A 31 -12.48 -2.98 -3.19
CA ASN A 31 -12.71 -1.94 -2.20
C ASN A 31 -12.16 -2.33 -0.83
N ILE A 32 -11.55 -1.36 -0.18
CA ILE A 32 -11.21 -1.41 1.24
C ILE A 32 -12.32 -0.65 1.96
N LYS A 33 -13.15 -1.37 2.72
CA LYS A 33 -14.33 -0.78 3.36
C LYS A 33 -13.95 0.01 4.60
N GLN A 34 -14.74 1.01 4.92
CA GLN A 34 -14.60 1.77 6.15
C GLN A 34 -14.57 0.83 7.36
N GLY A 35 -13.63 1.06 8.27
CA GLY A 35 -13.45 0.23 9.46
C GLY A 35 -12.56 -1.00 9.23
N GLU A 36 -12.26 -1.33 7.99
CA GLU A 36 -11.37 -2.43 7.64
C GLU A 36 -9.92 -1.99 7.79
N ARG A 37 -9.07 -2.86 8.33
CA ARG A 37 -7.64 -2.59 8.38
C ARG A 37 -7.04 -2.80 7.00
N TYR A 38 -6.12 -1.91 6.63
CA TYR A 38 -5.42 -2.00 5.36
C TYR A 38 -3.98 -1.56 5.53
N VAL A 39 -3.15 -1.87 4.54
CA VAL A 39 -1.76 -1.42 4.53
C VAL A 39 -1.69 -0.09 3.80
N LYS A 40 -1.23 0.93 4.51
CA LYS A 40 -0.94 2.23 3.91
C LYS A 40 0.57 2.33 3.75
N PHE A 41 1.02 2.39 2.53
CA PHE A 41 2.43 2.42 2.20
C PHE A 41 2.76 3.74 1.51
N VAL A 42 3.73 4.45 2.06
CA VAL A 42 4.18 5.73 1.49
C VAL A 42 5.62 5.57 1.05
N PHE A 43 5.90 5.92 -0.20
CA PHE A 43 7.24 5.87 -0.75
C PHE A 43 7.49 7.05 -1.66
N VAL A 44 8.76 7.23 -2.06
CA VAL A 44 9.15 8.28 -2.97
C VAL A 44 9.41 7.69 -4.35
N ALA A 45 8.74 8.23 -5.36
CA ALA A 45 8.98 7.88 -6.76
C ALA A 45 9.08 9.17 -7.56
N ASN A 46 10.10 9.28 -8.40
CA ASN A 46 10.32 10.48 -9.21
C ASN A 46 10.33 11.77 -8.37
N LYS A 47 10.96 11.73 -7.20
CA LYS A 47 11.05 12.85 -6.26
C LYS A 47 9.70 13.30 -5.71
N LYS A 48 8.67 12.45 -5.82
CA LYS A 48 7.34 12.75 -5.29
C LYS A 48 6.91 11.69 -4.30
N LYS A 49 6.20 12.09 -3.26
CA LYS A 49 5.55 11.16 -2.35
C LYS A 49 4.39 10.47 -3.04
N VAL A 50 4.37 9.15 -2.96
CA VAL A 50 3.27 8.34 -3.48
C VAL A 50 2.70 7.53 -2.33
N THR A 51 1.39 7.56 -2.17
CA THR A 51 0.68 6.77 -1.17
C THR A 51 -0.06 5.65 -1.88
N ARG A 52 0.16 4.43 -1.43
CA ARG A 52 -0.54 3.25 -1.94
C ARG A 52 -1.30 2.58 -0.81
N ARG A 53 -2.43 2.00 -1.13
CA ARG A 53 -3.26 1.28 -0.18
C ARG A 53 -3.54 -0.11 -0.69
N TYR A 54 -3.37 -1.09 0.19
CA TYR A 54 -3.54 -2.50 -0.17
C TYR A 54 -4.31 -3.20 0.94
N HIS A 55 -5.08 -4.23 0.59
CA HIS A 55 -5.58 -5.14 1.60
C HIS A 55 -4.39 -5.81 2.29
N ILE A 56 -4.55 -6.19 3.56
CA ILE A 56 -3.48 -6.87 4.30
C ILE A 56 -3.07 -8.16 3.58
N ALA A 57 -4.04 -8.93 3.10
CA ALA A 57 -3.78 -10.15 2.35
C ALA A 57 -3.05 -9.85 1.02
N CYS A 58 -3.43 -8.78 0.34
CA CYS A 58 -2.79 -8.38 -0.91
C CYS A 58 -1.34 -7.97 -0.68
N TRP A 59 -1.08 -7.24 0.39
CA TRP A 59 0.27 -6.86 0.76
C TRP A 59 1.14 -8.08 1.05
N ALA A 60 0.60 -9.03 1.81
CA ALA A 60 1.30 -10.27 2.10
C ALA A 60 1.64 -11.05 0.82
N GLU A 61 0.71 -11.08 -0.12
CA GLU A 61 0.90 -11.73 -1.40
C GLU A 61 2.00 -11.06 -2.23
N MET A 62 2.02 -9.73 -2.24
CA MET A 62 3.08 -8.97 -2.90
C MET A 62 4.46 -9.26 -2.31
N CYS A 63 4.55 -9.40 -1.00
CA CYS A 63 5.82 -9.59 -0.31
C CYS A 63 6.41 -11.00 -0.50
N VAL A 64 5.60 -11.96 -0.94
CA VAL A 64 6.05 -13.33 -1.15
C VAL A 64 6.77 -13.50 -2.49
N GLN A 65 6.57 -12.60 -3.42
CA GLN A 65 7.15 -12.70 -4.76
C GLN A 65 8.56 -12.14 -4.83
#